data_e6ffb648f0ecb970a4fea3d103abbe77
#
_entry.id   e6ffb648f0ecb970a4fea3d103abbe77
#
_cell.length_a   1.000
_cell.length_b   1.000
_cell.length_c   1.000
_cell.angle_alpha   90.00
_cell.angle_beta   90.00
_cell.angle_gamma   90.00
#
_symmetry.space_group_name_H-M   'P 1'
#
loop_
_entity.id
_entity.type
_entity.pdbx_description
1 polymer ?
#
loop_
_entity_poly.entity_id
_entity_poly.type
_entity_poly.pdbx_seq_one_letter_code
_entity_poly.pdbx_strand_id
1 'polypeptide(L)'
;MTEPVLALMGPTASGKSALAERLAETFEGELISVDSALVYRGLSIGAAKSDYPHHLVHMREPHDPYTAADFATDAKQCIDEIRGRGRRPILVGGSMLYFRALIQGLDDIPAIDPTIRADIEAEAQRYGWPALHQQLSEIDPETAGRLHPNHSQRICRALEVYRGTGTPLSGWQQGNPAPTSDDYECLALCPENRAVLHARITKRLDAMFDQGLVAEVTRLHEQESLHTDLPAIRAVGYRQVWSYLEGEIDLSTCREKVLAATRQLAKRQLTWLRGWPDLTWIWTDEAGQLIGRGDPAADAADSNGHGLSAPVDGIWFDRLQQLMRNF
;
A
#
# COMPACT_ATOMS: atom_id res chain seq x y z
N MET A 1 -14.17 26.48 5.90
CA MET A 1 -13.10 25.46 5.88
C MET A 1 -13.59 24.31 5.03
N THR A 2 -12.79 23.82 4.09
CA THR A 2 -13.13 22.63 3.30
C THR A 2 -13.10 21.40 4.19
N GLU A 3 -14.04 20.50 3.98
CA GLU A 3 -14.11 19.24 4.71
C GLU A 3 -12.87 18.35 4.44
N PRO A 4 -12.30 17.67 5.46
CA PRO A 4 -11.12 16.80 5.24
C PRO A 4 -11.44 15.65 4.28
N VAL A 5 -10.44 15.23 3.54
CA VAL A 5 -10.51 14.04 2.68
C VAL A 5 -10.43 12.79 3.56
N LEU A 6 -11.37 11.86 3.38
CA LEU A 6 -11.25 10.57 4.07
C LEU A 6 -10.12 9.73 3.45
N ALA A 7 -9.19 9.28 4.29
CA ALA A 7 -8.19 8.27 3.95
C ALA A 7 -8.53 6.95 4.66
N LEU A 8 -9.32 6.10 3.99
CA LEU A 8 -9.71 4.78 4.52
C LEU A 8 -8.63 3.75 4.20
N MET A 9 -7.83 3.47 5.18
CA MET A 9 -6.69 2.55 5.15
C MET A 9 -7.07 1.17 5.71
N GLY A 10 -6.22 0.18 5.47
CA GLY A 10 -6.39 -1.13 6.10
C GLY A 10 -5.64 -2.23 5.35
N PRO A 11 -5.40 -3.36 6.00
CA PRO A 11 -4.77 -4.49 5.35
C PRO A 11 -5.66 -5.07 4.23
N THR A 12 -5.06 -5.83 3.34
CA THR A 12 -5.84 -6.59 2.35
C THR A 12 -6.84 -7.50 3.06
N ALA A 13 -8.03 -7.67 2.48
CA ALA A 13 -9.14 -8.45 3.04
C ALA A 13 -9.76 -7.91 4.36
N SER A 14 -9.48 -6.66 4.75
CA SER A 14 -10.11 -6.05 5.94
C SER A 14 -11.59 -5.70 5.77
N GLY A 15 -12.09 -5.57 4.54
CA GLY A 15 -13.45 -5.10 4.25
C GLY A 15 -13.55 -3.62 3.86
N LYS A 16 -12.42 -2.91 3.79
CA LYS A 16 -12.38 -1.46 3.52
C LYS A 16 -13.07 -1.03 2.22
N SER A 17 -12.97 -1.83 1.14
CA SER A 17 -13.60 -1.48 -0.14
C SER A 17 -15.12 -1.40 -0.02
N ALA A 18 -15.76 -2.43 0.56
CA ALA A 18 -17.20 -2.45 0.77
C ALA A 18 -17.66 -1.30 1.68
N LEU A 19 -16.88 -0.94 2.70
CA LEU A 19 -17.18 0.22 3.54
C LEU A 19 -17.06 1.53 2.77
N ALA A 20 -16.00 1.69 1.97
CA ALA A 20 -15.78 2.89 1.15
C ALA A 20 -16.90 3.09 0.13
N GLU A 21 -17.35 2.03 -0.53
CA GLU A 21 -18.46 2.05 -1.48
C GLU A 21 -19.74 2.54 -0.83
N ARG A 22 -20.08 2.01 0.35
CA ARG A 22 -21.25 2.45 1.13
C ARG A 22 -21.16 3.91 1.59
N LEU A 23 -19.96 4.35 2.00
CA LEU A 23 -19.72 5.76 2.35
C LEU A 23 -19.88 6.66 1.11
N ALA A 24 -19.37 6.25 -0.04
CA ALA A 24 -19.51 7.01 -1.28
C ALA A 24 -20.97 7.14 -1.71
N GLU A 25 -21.75 6.07 -1.64
CA GLU A 25 -23.18 6.08 -1.96
C GLU A 25 -23.99 6.97 -1.00
N THR A 26 -23.72 6.84 0.31
CA THR A 26 -24.51 7.54 1.35
C THR A 26 -24.18 9.04 1.41
N PHE A 27 -22.93 9.41 1.17
CA PHE A 27 -22.46 10.78 1.36
C PHE A 27 -22.01 11.47 0.09
N GLU A 28 -22.50 11.01 -1.07
CA GLU A 28 -22.19 11.58 -2.39
C GLU A 28 -20.68 11.69 -2.65
N GLY A 29 -19.95 10.65 -2.26
CA GLY A 29 -18.51 10.56 -2.45
C GLY A 29 -18.11 9.96 -3.78
N GLU A 30 -16.82 10.13 -4.13
CA GLU A 30 -16.16 9.44 -5.22
C GLU A 30 -14.88 8.77 -4.69
N LEU A 31 -14.65 7.51 -5.11
CA LEU A 31 -13.53 6.71 -4.60
C LEU A 31 -12.27 6.91 -5.42
N ILE A 32 -11.15 7.11 -4.72
CA ILE A 32 -9.80 7.14 -5.29
C ILE A 32 -9.05 5.92 -4.81
N SER A 33 -8.63 5.05 -5.72
CA SER A 33 -7.88 3.83 -5.40
C SER A 33 -6.46 4.15 -4.96
N VAL A 34 -6.07 3.69 -3.77
CA VAL A 34 -4.70 3.78 -3.27
C VAL A 34 -4.07 2.38 -3.31
N ASP A 35 -3.86 1.89 -4.53
CA ASP A 35 -3.36 0.54 -4.78
C ASP A 35 -2.33 0.53 -5.91
N SER A 36 -1.14 -0.02 -5.62
CA SER A 36 -0.02 -0.07 -6.55
C SER A 36 -0.11 -1.16 -7.61
N ALA A 37 -1.13 -2.02 -7.58
CA ALA A 37 -1.40 -3.02 -8.59
C ALA A 37 -2.58 -2.61 -9.49
N LEU A 38 -3.67 -2.09 -8.90
CA LEU A 38 -4.87 -1.68 -9.65
C LEU A 38 -4.63 -0.54 -10.64
N VAL A 39 -3.57 0.22 -10.51
CA VAL A 39 -3.20 1.28 -11.45
C VAL A 39 -2.85 0.71 -12.84
N TYR A 40 -2.43 -0.55 -12.92
CA TYR A 40 -2.02 -1.19 -14.17
C TYR A 40 -3.18 -1.84 -14.91
N ARG A 41 -3.23 -1.67 -16.22
CA ARG A 41 -4.18 -2.35 -17.10
C ARG A 41 -3.93 -3.86 -17.12
N GLY A 42 -5.00 -4.63 -17.17
CA GLY A 42 -4.92 -6.09 -17.17
C GLY A 42 -4.71 -6.74 -15.81
N LEU A 43 -4.46 -5.95 -14.74
CA LEU A 43 -4.40 -6.44 -13.37
C LEU A 43 -5.75 -6.19 -12.68
N SER A 44 -6.61 -7.20 -12.66
CA SER A 44 -7.98 -7.09 -12.11
C SER A 44 -8.26 -8.13 -11.04
N ILE A 45 -8.23 -9.41 -11.40
CA ILE A 45 -8.56 -10.52 -10.49
C ILE A 45 -7.55 -10.57 -9.35
N GLY A 46 -6.26 -10.64 -9.66
CA GLY A 46 -5.19 -10.72 -8.67
C GLY A 46 -5.07 -9.47 -7.79
N ALA A 47 -5.47 -8.31 -8.29
CA ALA A 47 -5.54 -7.06 -7.54
C ALA A 47 -6.89 -6.85 -6.83
N ALA A 48 -7.87 -7.77 -7.03
CA ALA A 48 -9.23 -7.71 -6.49
C ALA A 48 -9.94 -6.41 -6.81
N LYS A 49 -9.96 -6.04 -8.08
CA LYS A 49 -10.70 -4.90 -8.58
C LYS A 49 -12.17 -5.00 -8.19
N SER A 50 -12.73 -3.91 -7.66
CA SER A 50 -14.17 -3.78 -7.45
C SER A 50 -14.88 -3.37 -8.75
N ASP A 51 -16.15 -3.74 -8.89
CA ASP A 51 -17.03 -3.26 -9.97
C ASP A 51 -17.50 -1.82 -9.71
N TYR A 52 -17.38 -1.33 -8.47
CA TYR A 52 -17.71 0.05 -8.13
C TYR A 52 -16.68 1.01 -8.75
N PRO A 53 -17.11 2.16 -9.31
CA PRO A 53 -16.19 3.10 -9.96
C PRO A 53 -15.14 3.66 -8.99
N HIS A 54 -13.87 3.57 -9.39
CA HIS A 54 -12.76 4.17 -8.67
C HIS A 54 -11.90 4.97 -9.64
N HIS A 55 -11.47 6.14 -9.22
CA HIS A 55 -10.39 6.87 -9.89
C HIS A 55 -9.04 6.18 -9.67
N LEU A 56 -8.08 6.45 -10.52
CA LEU A 56 -6.71 5.94 -10.51
C LEU A 56 -6.60 4.41 -10.65
N VAL A 57 -7.52 3.81 -11.41
CA VAL A 57 -7.52 2.39 -11.77
C VAL A 57 -7.26 2.25 -13.27
N HIS A 58 -6.40 1.31 -13.66
CA HIS A 58 -6.07 1.00 -15.06
C HIS A 58 -5.55 2.23 -15.87
N MET A 59 -4.72 3.05 -15.25
CA MET A 59 -4.17 4.27 -15.88
C MET A 59 -2.88 4.03 -16.65
N ARG A 60 -2.12 2.98 -16.28
CA ARG A 60 -0.80 2.67 -16.85
C ARG A 60 -0.78 1.31 -17.51
N GLU A 61 0.05 1.17 -18.53
CA GLU A 61 0.39 -0.15 -19.05
C GLU A 61 1.35 -0.86 -18.09
N PRO A 62 1.33 -2.21 -18.00
CA PRO A 62 2.15 -2.93 -17.03
C PRO A 62 3.66 -2.74 -17.18
N HIS A 63 4.14 -2.35 -18.37
CA HIS A 63 5.55 -2.05 -18.64
C HIS A 63 5.95 -0.61 -18.27
N ASP A 64 4.99 0.27 -17.97
CA ASP A 64 5.22 1.67 -17.62
C ASP A 64 5.16 1.86 -16.09
N PRO A 65 6.31 1.98 -15.39
CA PRO A 65 6.35 2.05 -13.94
C PRO A 65 5.57 3.25 -13.40
N TYR A 66 4.84 3.04 -12.31
CA TYR A 66 4.09 4.06 -11.59
C TYR A 66 4.62 4.22 -10.17
N THR A 67 5.10 5.41 -9.85
CA THR A 67 5.77 5.69 -8.59
C THR A 67 4.82 6.27 -7.53
N ALA A 68 5.27 6.35 -6.27
CA ALA A 68 4.53 7.02 -5.23
C ALA A 68 4.43 8.55 -5.44
N ALA A 69 5.39 9.14 -6.17
CA ALA A 69 5.35 10.56 -6.55
C ALA A 69 4.29 10.81 -7.63
N ASP A 70 4.23 9.95 -8.66
CA ASP A 70 3.19 10.02 -9.69
C ASP A 70 1.81 9.90 -9.04
N PHE A 71 1.63 8.91 -8.15
CA PHE A 71 0.39 8.75 -7.41
C PHE A 71 0.01 10.01 -6.62
N ALA A 72 0.94 10.63 -5.90
CA ALA A 72 0.65 11.81 -5.10
C ALA A 72 0.20 12.99 -5.97
N THR A 73 0.79 13.14 -7.15
CA THR A 73 0.41 14.17 -8.14
C THR A 73 -0.98 13.92 -8.69
N ASP A 74 -1.22 12.71 -9.21
CA ASP A 74 -2.50 12.35 -9.82
C ASP A 74 -3.64 12.35 -8.80
N ALA A 75 -3.38 11.91 -7.55
CA ALA A 75 -4.37 11.91 -6.49
C ALA A 75 -4.77 13.32 -6.05
N LYS A 76 -3.82 14.27 -5.96
CA LYS A 76 -4.13 15.68 -5.67
C LYS A 76 -5.03 16.28 -6.75
N GLN A 77 -4.67 16.09 -8.03
CA GLN A 77 -5.50 16.56 -9.13
C GLN A 77 -6.90 15.95 -9.07
N CYS A 78 -7.01 14.65 -8.82
CA CYS A 78 -8.29 13.94 -8.72
C CYS A 78 -9.14 14.47 -7.56
N ILE A 79 -8.54 14.76 -6.39
CA ILE A 79 -9.21 15.36 -5.23
C ILE A 79 -9.80 16.73 -5.62
N ASP A 80 -9.04 17.59 -6.29
CA ASP A 80 -9.47 18.92 -6.70
C ASP A 80 -10.62 18.83 -7.71
N GLU A 81 -10.55 17.93 -8.69
CA GLU A 81 -11.60 17.69 -9.68
C GLU A 81 -12.91 17.19 -9.03
N ILE A 82 -12.82 16.25 -8.06
CA ILE A 82 -13.98 15.73 -7.32
C ILE A 82 -14.62 16.85 -6.51
N ARG A 83 -13.83 17.64 -5.78
CA ARG A 83 -14.31 18.81 -5.02
C ARG A 83 -14.94 19.86 -5.94
N GLY A 84 -14.35 20.10 -7.12
CA GLY A 84 -14.88 21.01 -8.13
C GLY A 84 -16.27 20.63 -8.65
N ARG A 85 -16.63 19.35 -8.56
CA ARG A 85 -17.98 18.83 -8.87
C ARG A 85 -18.93 18.84 -7.65
N GLY A 86 -18.49 19.36 -6.51
CA GLY A 86 -19.28 19.35 -5.27
C GLY A 86 -19.38 17.97 -4.61
N ARG A 87 -18.53 17.01 -5.01
CA ARG A 87 -18.49 15.65 -4.46
C ARG A 87 -17.40 15.53 -3.40
N ARG A 88 -17.45 14.45 -2.60
CA ARG A 88 -16.48 14.19 -1.53
C ARG A 88 -15.43 13.18 -1.98
N PRO A 89 -14.14 13.52 -2.02
CA PRO A 89 -13.09 12.57 -2.32
C PRO A 89 -12.87 11.60 -1.14
N ILE A 90 -12.82 10.30 -1.45
CA ILE A 90 -12.55 9.22 -0.49
C ILE A 90 -11.40 8.38 -1.02
N LEU A 91 -10.25 8.45 -0.35
CA LEU A 91 -9.10 7.60 -0.63
C LEU A 91 -9.31 6.24 0.02
N VAL A 92 -9.16 5.15 -0.73
CA VAL A 92 -9.31 3.79 -0.20
C VAL A 92 -8.22 2.87 -0.70
N GLY A 93 -7.50 2.20 0.22
CA GLY A 93 -6.46 1.28 -0.21
C GLY A 93 -5.58 0.72 0.89
N GLY A 94 -4.50 0.07 0.43
CA GLY A 94 -3.52 -0.59 1.30
C GLY A 94 -2.06 -0.29 0.93
N SER A 95 -1.81 0.55 -0.09
CA SER A 95 -0.46 0.96 -0.48
C SER A 95 0.03 2.10 0.39
N MET A 96 0.58 1.74 1.57
CA MET A 96 0.94 2.69 2.62
C MET A 96 1.95 3.76 2.17
N LEU A 97 2.87 3.39 1.26
CA LEU A 97 3.80 4.36 0.68
C LEU A 97 3.10 5.44 -0.15
N TYR A 98 2.00 5.08 -0.82
CA TYR A 98 1.20 6.03 -1.59
C TYR A 98 0.45 7.00 -0.69
N PHE A 99 -0.17 6.50 0.38
CA PHE A 99 -0.75 7.38 1.42
C PHE A 99 0.29 8.32 2.01
N ARG A 100 1.48 7.78 2.35
CA ARG A 100 2.57 8.61 2.87
C ARG A 100 2.98 9.70 1.89
N ALA A 101 3.17 9.36 0.62
CA ALA A 101 3.57 10.31 -0.40
C ALA A 101 2.57 11.46 -0.57
N LEU A 102 1.26 11.14 -0.50
CA LEU A 102 0.19 12.12 -0.64
C LEU A 102 0.01 12.99 0.60
N ILE A 103 -0.06 12.37 1.79
CA ILE A 103 -0.46 13.01 3.05
C ILE A 103 0.73 13.65 3.76
N GLN A 104 1.86 12.96 3.80
CA GLN A 104 3.06 13.42 4.54
C GLN A 104 4.12 14.02 3.61
N GLY A 105 3.99 13.81 2.30
CA GLY A 105 5.02 14.18 1.34
C GLY A 105 6.12 13.11 1.21
N LEU A 106 6.99 13.32 0.25
CA LEU A 106 8.22 12.57 0.06
C LEU A 106 9.41 13.50 0.30
N ASP A 107 10.55 12.91 0.63
CA ASP A 107 11.80 13.65 0.70
C ASP A 107 12.10 14.29 -0.67
N ASP A 108 12.55 15.55 -0.67
CA ASP A 108 12.78 16.35 -1.89
C ASP A 108 14.08 15.94 -2.60
N ILE A 109 14.18 14.66 -2.94
CA ILE A 109 15.32 14.08 -3.63
C ILE A 109 15.19 14.39 -5.12
N PRO A 110 16.20 15.03 -5.75
CA PRO A 110 16.15 15.34 -7.18
C PRO A 110 16.03 14.08 -8.05
N ALA A 111 15.56 14.26 -9.28
CA ALA A 111 15.52 13.19 -10.26
C ALA A 111 16.95 12.69 -10.53
N ILE A 112 17.12 11.38 -10.50
CA ILE A 112 18.41 10.71 -10.69
C ILE A 112 18.41 10.05 -12.05
N ASP A 113 19.58 10.11 -12.74
CA ASP A 113 19.75 9.45 -14.03
C ASP A 113 19.51 7.94 -13.89
N PRO A 114 18.59 7.35 -14.67
CA PRO A 114 18.29 5.92 -14.64
C PRO A 114 19.49 5.01 -14.91
N THR A 115 20.51 5.50 -15.61
CA THR A 115 21.73 4.72 -15.89
C THR A 115 22.47 4.36 -14.60
N ILE A 116 22.45 5.21 -13.58
CA ILE A 116 23.07 4.94 -12.28
C ILE A 116 22.47 3.68 -11.63
N ARG A 117 21.16 3.53 -11.74
CA ARG A 117 20.47 2.35 -11.22
C ARG A 117 20.88 1.08 -11.96
N ALA A 118 20.95 1.14 -13.31
CA ALA A 118 21.37 0.02 -14.13
C ALA A 118 22.81 -0.42 -13.80
N ASP A 119 23.71 0.52 -13.57
CA ASP A 119 25.10 0.25 -13.16
C ASP A 119 25.15 -0.46 -11.78
N ILE A 120 24.35 0.00 -10.81
CA ILE A 120 24.26 -0.63 -9.47
C ILE A 120 23.72 -2.07 -9.59
N GLU A 121 22.71 -2.30 -10.42
CA GLU A 121 22.13 -3.62 -10.64
C GLU A 121 23.14 -4.55 -11.33
N ALA A 122 23.92 -4.06 -12.30
CA ALA A 122 25.01 -4.82 -12.93
C ALA A 122 26.13 -5.16 -11.92
N GLU A 123 26.52 -4.22 -11.06
CA GLU A 123 27.47 -4.50 -9.97
C GLU A 123 26.91 -5.55 -9.00
N ALA A 124 25.62 -5.49 -8.68
CA ALA A 124 24.97 -6.46 -7.80
C ALA A 124 24.93 -7.86 -8.40
N GLN A 125 24.76 -7.98 -9.72
CA GLN A 125 24.86 -9.26 -10.43
C GLN A 125 26.27 -9.85 -10.35
N ARG A 126 27.30 -9.00 -10.38
CA ARG A 126 28.70 -9.41 -10.36
C ARG A 126 29.23 -9.73 -8.97
N TYR A 127 28.89 -8.92 -7.96
CA TYR A 127 29.49 -8.98 -6.63
C TYR A 127 28.49 -9.40 -5.53
N GLY A 128 27.21 -9.44 -5.82
CA GLY A 128 26.15 -9.72 -4.88
C GLY A 128 25.73 -8.52 -4.02
N TRP A 129 24.49 -8.52 -3.56
CA TRP A 129 23.93 -7.45 -2.71
C TRP A 129 24.68 -7.25 -1.38
N PRO A 130 25.21 -8.31 -0.70
CA PRO A 130 26.00 -8.12 0.50
C PRO A 130 27.25 -7.23 0.31
N ALA A 131 27.91 -7.33 -0.86
CA ALA A 131 29.07 -6.48 -1.16
C ALA A 131 28.65 -5.01 -1.35
N LEU A 132 27.51 -4.77 -2.02
CA LEU A 132 26.96 -3.42 -2.17
C LEU A 132 26.47 -2.85 -0.83
N HIS A 133 25.94 -3.68 0.04
CA HIS A 133 25.59 -3.27 1.40
C HIS A 133 26.83 -2.83 2.20
N GLN A 134 27.97 -3.50 2.03
CA GLN A 134 29.22 -3.07 2.65
C GLN A 134 29.66 -1.70 2.13
N GLN A 135 29.60 -1.46 0.81
CA GLN A 135 29.86 -0.14 0.23
C GLN A 135 28.92 0.92 0.83
N LEU A 136 27.62 0.60 0.95
CA LEU A 136 26.66 1.50 1.58
C LEU A 136 27.03 1.79 3.04
N SER A 137 27.56 0.82 3.78
CA SER A 137 27.98 1.01 5.17
C SER A 137 29.12 2.02 5.34
N GLU A 138 29.95 2.19 4.33
CA GLU A 138 31.04 3.18 4.31
C GLU A 138 30.51 4.58 3.97
N ILE A 139 29.45 4.68 3.16
CA ILE A 139 28.88 5.93 2.64
C ILE A 139 27.78 6.47 3.56
N ASP A 140 26.88 5.58 4.02
CA ASP A 140 25.70 5.89 4.81
C ASP A 140 25.50 4.80 5.90
N PRO A 141 26.31 4.83 6.96
CA PRO A 141 26.25 3.85 8.04
C PRO A 141 24.86 3.80 8.72
N GLU A 142 24.17 4.94 8.78
CA GLU A 142 22.84 5.05 9.39
C GLU A 142 21.80 4.27 8.57
N THR A 143 21.74 4.47 7.27
CA THR A 143 20.85 3.71 6.38
C THR A 143 21.25 2.24 6.34
N ALA A 144 22.54 1.92 6.20
CA ALA A 144 23.00 0.54 6.16
C ALA A 144 22.66 -0.24 7.44
N GLY A 145 22.81 0.37 8.61
CA GLY A 145 22.48 -0.26 9.90
C GLY A 145 21.01 -0.64 10.06
N ARG A 146 20.11 -0.03 9.28
CA ARG A 146 18.66 -0.35 9.25
C ARG A 146 18.30 -1.40 8.22
N LEU A 147 19.21 -1.77 7.32
CA LEU A 147 18.95 -2.66 6.20
C LEU A 147 19.61 -4.03 6.37
N HIS A 148 18.87 -5.07 6.02
CA HIS A 148 19.48 -6.39 5.89
C HIS A 148 20.33 -6.42 4.60
N PRO A 149 21.53 -7.08 4.58
CA PRO A 149 22.41 -7.15 3.40
C PRO A 149 21.79 -7.65 2.09
N ASN A 150 20.66 -8.34 2.18
CA ASN A 150 19.91 -8.82 1.02
C ASN A 150 18.69 -7.95 0.66
N HIS A 151 18.53 -6.77 1.25
CA HIS A 151 17.46 -5.83 0.88
C HIS A 151 17.80 -5.06 -0.40
N SER A 152 17.86 -5.80 -1.52
CA SER A 152 18.32 -5.32 -2.83
C SER A 152 17.77 -3.94 -3.22
N GLN A 153 16.46 -3.76 -3.20
CA GLN A 153 15.83 -2.50 -3.64
C GLN A 153 16.18 -1.29 -2.76
N ARG A 154 16.28 -1.49 -1.45
CA ARG A 154 16.59 -0.40 -0.53
C ARG A 154 18.07 -0.04 -0.57
N ILE A 155 18.93 -1.04 -0.73
CA ILE A 155 20.38 -0.84 -0.93
C ILE A 155 20.60 -0.12 -2.26
N CYS A 156 19.96 -0.59 -3.34
CA CYS A 156 20.02 0.04 -4.66
C CYS A 156 19.59 1.52 -4.56
N ARG A 157 18.45 1.81 -3.95
CA ARG A 157 17.95 3.18 -3.82
C ARG A 157 18.89 4.09 -3.01
N ALA A 158 19.48 3.61 -1.92
CA ALA A 158 20.40 4.39 -1.12
C ALA A 158 21.67 4.73 -1.90
N LEU A 159 22.24 3.75 -2.62
CA LEU A 159 23.40 3.97 -3.48
C LEU A 159 23.08 4.85 -4.69
N GLU A 160 21.90 4.67 -5.31
CA GLU A 160 21.40 5.50 -6.41
C GLU A 160 21.33 6.98 -6.00
N VAL A 161 20.72 7.26 -4.83
CA VAL A 161 20.63 8.62 -4.29
C VAL A 161 22.02 9.21 -4.07
N TYR A 162 22.91 8.48 -3.41
CA TYR A 162 24.27 8.98 -3.16
C TYR A 162 25.05 9.21 -4.46
N ARG A 163 25.03 8.26 -5.38
CA ARG A 163 25.78 8.39 -6.65
C ARG A 163 25.24 9.49 -7.55
N GLY A 164 23.91 9.74 -7.49
CA GLY A 164 23.28 10.78 -8.28
C GLY A 164 23.36 12.18 -7.69
N THR A 165 23.47 12.31 -6.34
CA THR A 165 23.40 13.61 -5.67
C THR A 165 24.66 13.97 -4.88
N GLY A 166 25.51 13.00 -4.59
CA GLY A 166 26.65 13.16 -3.67
C GLY A 166 26.26 13.19 -2.19
N THR A 167 24.97 13.15 -1.85
CA THR A 167 24.46 13.21 -0.46
C THR A 167 23.85 11.85 -0.06
N PRO A 168 24.25 11.26 1.10
CA PRO A 168 23.67 10.04 1.62
C PRO A 168 22.14 10.13 1.79
N LEU A 169 21.44 9.00 1.65
CA LEU A 169 19.97 8.96 1.80
C LEU A 169 19.53 9.43 3.20
N SER A 170 20.27 9.08 4.25
CA SER A 170 20.02 9.56 5.62
C SER A 170 20.05 11.09 5.73
N GLY A 171 20.88 11.76 4.94
CA GLY A 171 20.97 13.22 4.90
C GLY A 171 19.70 13.89 4.33
N TRP A 172 19.01 13.23 3.41
CA TRP A 172 17.73 13.72 2.87
C TRP A 172 16.56 13.50 3.83
N GLN A 173 16.64 12.50 4.69
CA GLN A 173 15.60 12.13 5.65
C GLN A 173 15.60 12.96 6.95
N GLN A 174 16.54 13.86 7.13
CA GLN A 174 16.75 14.61 8.40
C GLN A 174 15.90 15.87 8.56
N GLY A 175 14.88 16.13 7.77
CA GLY A 175 14.42 17.50 7.81
C GLY A 175 12.94 17.84 7.76
N ASN A 176 12.05 16.95 7.39
CA ASN A 176 10.63 17.29 7.38
C ASN A 176 9.88 16.49 8.46
N PRO A 177 9.48 17.15 9.58
CA PRO A 177 8.37 16.60 10.34
C PRO A 177 7.22 16.41 9.34
N ALA A 178 6.70 15.19 9.26
CA ALA A 178 5.55 14.92 8.43
C ALA A 178 4.48 15.98 8.75
N PRO A 179 4.01 16.79 7.78
CA PRO A 179 2.91 17.68 8.05
C PRO A 179 1.75 16.81 8.48
N THR A 180 1.28 17.00 9.71
CA THR A 180 -0.05 16.57 10.12
C THR A 180 -0.99 17.45 9.29
N SER A 181 -1.53 16.91 8.23
CA SER A 181 -2.38 17.69 7.36
C SER A 181 -3.80 17.57 7.90
N ASP A 182 -4.34 18.65 8.46
CA ASP A 182 -5.77 18.78 8.82
C ASP A 182 -6.68 18.58 7.59
N ASP A 183 -6.10 18.50 6.40
CA ASP A 183 -6.81 18.23 5.16
C ASP A 183 -7.24 16.76 4.99
N TYR A 184 -6.73 15.84 5.83
CA TYR A 184 -7.02 14.42 5.75
C TYR A 184 -7.47 13.85 7.09
N GLU A 185 -8.55 13.05 7.07
CA GLU A 185 -8.96 12.23 8.20
C GLU A 185 -8.58 10.77 7.94
N CYS A 186 -7.63 10.24 8.71
CA CYS A 186 -7.06 8.91 8.52
C CYS A 186 -7.77 7.87 9.39
N LEU A 187 -8.46 6.92 8.75
CA LEU A 187 -9.15 5.82 9.41
C LEU A 187 -8.57 4.48 8.96
N ALA A 188 -8.31 3.56 9.89
CA ALA A 188 -7.85 2.21 9.58
C ALA A 188 -8.89 1.16 9.94
N LEU A 189 -9.39 0.44 8.94
CA LEU A 189 -10.33 -0.68 9.15
C LEU A 189 -9.60 -2.01 9.26
N CYS A 190 -9.82 -2.74 10.35
CA CYS A 190 -9.23 -4.06 10.57
C CYS A 190 -10.16 -4.96 11.37
N PRO A 191 -10.27 -6.27 11.06
CA PRO A 191 -10.84 -7.23 12.01
C PRO A 191 -10.02 -7.26 13.31
N GLU A 192 -10.71 -7.24 14.46
CA GLU A 192 -10.09 -7.35 15.77
C GLU A 192 -9.30 -8.67 15.89
N ASN A 193 -9.94 -9.76 15.48
CA ASN A 193 -9.32 -11.07 15.49
C ASN A 193 -8.51 -11.32 14.22
N ARG A 194 -7.19 -11.49 14.38
CA ARG A 194 -6.27 -11.78 13.29
C ARG A 194 -6.60 -13.08 12.53
N ALA A 195 -7.20 -14.07 13.19
CA ALA A 195 -7.61 -15.32 12.54
C ALA A 195 -8.69 -15.06 11.49
N VAL A 196 -9.61 -14.11 11.75
CA VAL A 196 -10.63 -13.68 10.80
C VAL A 196 -10.00 -13.09 9.54
N LEU A 197 -8.99 -12.23 9.70
CA LEU A 197 -8.26 -11.67 8.56
C LEU A 197 -7.59 -12.77 7.72
N HIS A 198 -6.97 -13.75 8.36
CA HIS A 198 -6.34 -14.87 7.68
C HIS A 198 -7.34 -15.77 6.95
N ALA A 199 -8.51 -16.04 7.55
CA ALA A 199 -9.58 -16.80 6.91
C ALA A 199 -10.14 -16.05 5.68
N ARG A 200 -10.37 -14.74 5.79
CA ARG A 200 -10.80 -13.89 4.67
C ARG A 200 -9.78 -13.85 3.54
N ILE A 201 -8.48 -13.79 3.85
CA ILE A 201 -7.41 -13.88 2.84
C ILE A 201 -7.47 -15.21 2.10
N THR A 202 -7.63 -16.34 2.81
CA THR A 202 -7.72 -17.67 2.19
C THR A 202 -8.93 -17.77 1.27
N LYS A 203 -10.12 -17.41 1.76
CA LYS A 203 -11.37 -17.44 0.98
C LYS A 203 -11.28 -16.57 -0.28
N ARG A 204 -10.70 -15.37 -0.16
CA ARG A 204 -10.51 -14.46 -1.30
C ARG A 204 -9.54 -15.03 -2.32
N LEU A 205 -8.46 -15.67 -1.87
CA LEU A 205 -7.50 -16.30 -2.76
C LEU A 205 -8.13 -17.44 -3.56
N ASP A 206 -8.92 -18.30 -2.91
CA ASP A 206 -9.64 -19.38 -3.59
C ASP A 206 -10.56 -18.81 -4.68
N ALA A 207 -11.34 -17.80 -4.34
CA ALA A 207 -12.19 -17.09 -5.32
C ALA A 207 -11.40 -16.49 -6.48
N MET A 208 -10.21 -15.92 -6.27
CA MET A 208 -9.36 -15.41 -7.35
C MET A 208 -8.89 -16.50 -8.31
N PHE A 209 -8.50 -17.65 -7.81
CA PHE A 209 -8.13 -18.79 -8.66
C PHE A 209 -9.33 -19.32 -9.45
N ASP A 210 -10.51 -19.42 -8.82
CA ASP A 210 -11.75 -19.85 -9.47
C ASP A 210 -12.23 -18.86 -10.53
N GLN A 211 -12.01 -17.56 -10.34
CA GLN A 211 -12.31 -16.50 -11.31
C GLN A 211 -11.32 -16.44 -12.48
N GLY A 212 -10.23 -17.20 -12.43
CA GLY A 212 -9.28 -17.30 -13.53
C GLY A 212 -8.02 -16.43 -13.37
N LEU A 213 -7.48 -16.27 -12.16
CA LEU A 213 -6.22 -15.58 -11.91
C LEU A 213 -5.09 -16.11 -12.79
N VAL A 214 -5.01 -17.44 -12.98
CA VAL A 214 -3.98 -18.03 -13.86
C VAL A 214 -4.13 -17.52 -15.29
N ALA A 215 -5.36 -17.54 -15.83
CA ALA A 215 -5.62 -17.05 -17.18
C ALA A 215 -5.35 -15.54 -17.33
N GLU A 216 -5.60 -14.75 -16.29
CA GLU A 216 -5.24 -13.32 -16.29
C GLU A 216 -3.72 -13.13 -16.41
N VAL A 217 -2.94 -13.87 -15.62
CA VAL A 217 -1.47 -13.77 -15.66
C VAL A 217 -0.91 -14.37 -16.95
N THR A 218 -1.52 -15.42 -17.50
CA THR A 218 -1.10 -15.98 -18.81
C THR A 218 -1.15 -14.91 -19.91
N ARG A 219 -2.23 -14.12 -19.98
CA ARG A 219 -2.34 -13.02 -20.95
C ARG A 219 -1.27 -11.92 -20.78
N LEU A 220 -0.79 -11.72 -19.56
CA LEU A 220 0.32 -10.80 -19.30
C LEU A 220 1.66 -11.45 -19.67
N HIS A 221 1.83 -12.74 -19.38
CA HIS A 221 3.04 -13.50 -19.66
C HIS A 221 3.32 -13.64 -21.17
N GLU A 222 2.30 -13.66 -21.99
CA GLU A 222 2.40 -13.69 -23.45
C GLU A 222 2.90 -12.37 -24.08
N GLN A 223 3.02 -11.29 -23.30
CA GLN A 223 3.51 -10.01 -23.77
C GLN A 223 5.03 -9.92 -23.63
N GLU A 224 5.77 -9.87 -24.75
CA GLU A 224 7.25 -9.82 -24.77
C GLU A 224 7.86 -8.65 -23.98
N SER A 225 7.11 -7.55 -23.79
CA SER A 225 7.55 -6.38 -23.05
C SER A 225 7.50 -6.55 -21.53
N LEU A 226 6.87 -7.63 -21.02
CA LEU A 226 6.70 -7.84 -19.60
C LEU A 226 7.69 -8.89 -19.05
N HIS A 227 8.24 -8.60 -17.89
CA HIS A 227 9.19 -9.46 -17.18
C HIS A 227 9.08 -9.28 -15.67
N THR A 228 9.67 -10.18 -14.90
CA THR A 228 9.53 -10.29 -13.44
C THR A 228 10.07 -9.10 -12.64
N ASP A 229 10.88 -8.22 -13.24
CA ASP A 229 11.42 -7.04 -12.56
C ASP A 229 10.48 -5.84 -12.59
N LEU A 230 9.45 -5.86 -13.43
CA LEU A 230 8.46 -4.79 -13.51
C LEU A 230 7.59 -4.74 -12.25
N PRO A 231 7.28 -3.53 -11.73
CA PRO A 231 6.44 -3.35 -10.55
C PRO A 231 5.09 -4.07 -10.64
N ALA A 232 4.45 -4.06 -11.81
CA ALA A 232 3.19 -4.74 -12.08
C ALA A 232 3.29 -6.25 -11.83
N ILE A 233 4.35 -6.89 -12.36
CA ILE A 233 4.55 -8.34 -12.26
C ILE A 233 5.05 -8.75 -10.88
N ARG A 234 5.73 -7.85 -10.15
CA ARG A 234 6.16 -8.08 -8.76
C ARG A 234 5.00 -8.05 -7.76
N ALA A 235 3.81 -7.63 -8.16
CA ALA A 235 2.64 -7.65 -7.30
C ALA A 235 2.33 -9.06 -6.78
N VAL A 236 1.83 -9.14 -5.54
CA VAL A 236 1.48 -10.41 -4.91
C VAL A 236 0.36 -11.09 -5.69
N GLY A 237 0.53 -12.38 -5.94
CA GLY A 237 -0.32 -13.16 -6.83
C GLY A 237 0.31 -13.28 -8.22
N TYR A 238 0.59 -12.17 -8.88
CA TYR A 238 1.14 -12.13 -10.24
C TYR A 238 2.52 -12.79 -10.31
N ARG A 239 3.45 -12.39 -9.46
CA ARG A 239 4.80 -12.97 -9.44
C ARG A 239 4.78 -14.49 -9.23
N GLN A 240 3.95 -14.98 -8.34
CA GLN A 240 3.90 -16.41 -8.03
C GLN A 240 3.28 -17.23 -9.17
N VAL A 241 2.22 -16.69 -9.80
CA VAL A 241 1.62 -17.33 -10.97
C VAL A 241 2.57 -17.26 -12.18
N TRP A 242 3.35 -16.19 -12.31
CA TRP A 242 4.41 -16.11 -13.31
C TRP A 242 5.43 -17.24 -13.16
N SER A 243 5.98 -17.48 -11.95
CA SER A 243 6.88 -18.61 -11.67
C SER A 243 6.24 -19.97 -11.96
N TYR A 244 4.92 -20.11 -11.78
CA TYR A 244 4.19 -21.32 -12.20
C TYR A 244 4.16 -21.45 -13.72
N LEU A 245 3.94 -20.40 -14.47
CA LEU A 245 3.92 -20.42 -15.95
C LEU A 245 5.30 -20.71 -16.54
N GLU A 246 6.39 -20.27 -15.89
CA GLU A 246 7.76 -20.60 -16.23
C GLU A 246 8.13 -22.05 -15.87
N GLY A 247 7.25 -22.81 -15.21
CA GLY A 247 7.53 -24.19 -14.80
C GLY A 247 8.47 -24.32 -13.60
N GLU A 248 8.78 -23.24 -12.89
CA GLU A 248 9.63 -23.25 -11.69
C GLU A 248 8.96 -23.94 -10.49
N ILE A 249 7.64 -23.87 -10.43
CA ILE A 249 6.82 -24.45 -9.36
C ILE A 249 5.53 -25.05 -9.93
N ASP A 250 4.94 -26.01 -9.23
CA ASP A 250 3.62 -26.54 -9.56
C ASP A 250 2.50 -25.62 -9.05
N LEU A 251 1.25 -25.88 -9.48
CA LEU A 251 0.10 -25.06 -9.12
C LEU A 251 -0.21 -25.09 -7.62
N SER A 252 -0.02 -26.23 -6.95
CA SER A 252 -0.21 -26.36 -5.49
C SER A 252 0.75 -25.44 -4.75
N THR A 253 2.03 -25.55 -5.06
CA THR A 253 3.09 -24.69 -4.51
C THR A 253 2.85 -23.21 -4.83
N CYS A 254 2.35 -22.90 -6.02
CA CYS A 254 1.97 -21.54 -6.39
C CYS A 254 0.90 -20.99 -5.45
N ARG A 255 -0.22 -21.72 -5.23
CA ARG A 255 -1.29 -21.32 -4.31
C ARG A 255 -0.78 -21.07 -2.89
N GLU A 256 0.06 -21.98 -2.37
CA GLU A 256 0.68 -21.83 -1.05
C GLU A 256 1.55 -20.57 -0.95
N LYS A 257 2.38 -20.32 -1.96
CA LYS A 257 3.25 -19.13 -2.03
C LYS A 257 2.44 -17.84 -2.14
N VAL A 258 1.35 -17.80 -2.91
CA VAL A 258 0.46 -16.62 -2.98
C VAL A 258 -0.18 -16.37 -1.62
N LEU A 259 -0.68 -17.41 -0.95
CA LEU A 259 -1.27 -17.29 0.39
C LEU A 259 -0.27 -16.73 1.40
N ALA A 260 0.93 -17.30 1.42
CA ALA A 260 2.00 -16.84 2.32
C ALA A 260 2.40 -15.38 2.03
N ALA A 261 2.57 -15.03 0.76
CA ALA A 261 2.92 -13.66 0.34
C ALA A 261 1.82 -12.66 0.68
N THR A 262 0.53 -13.03 0.55
CA THR A 262 -0.61 -12.18 0.90
C THR A 262 -0.69 -11.95 2.41
N ARG A 263 -0.46 -12.99 3.24
CA ARG A 263 -0.38 -12.85 4.70
C ARG A 263 0.79 -11.95 5.12
N GLN A 264 1.94 -12.06 4.45
CA GLN A 264 3.08 -11.17 4.67
C GLN A 264 2.79 -9.72 4.24
N LEU A 265 2.05 -9.53 3.14
CA LEU A 265 1.58 -8.20 2.74
C LEU A 265 0.70 -7.58 3.83
N ALA A 266 -0.31 -8.30 4.30
CA ALA A 266 -1.19 -7.85 5.38
C ALA A 266 -0.41 -7.50 6.66
N LYS A 267 0.58 -8.34 7.05
CA LYS A 267 1.46 -8.06 8.18
C LYS A 267 2.24 -6.76 8.00
N ARG A 268 2.82 -6.52 6.81
CA ARG A 268 3.54 -5.27 6.52
C ARG A 268 2.61 -4.06 6.57
N GLN A 269 1.39 -4.16 6.01
CA GLN A 269 0.40 -3.09 6.06
C GLN A 269 0.04 -2.74 7.53
N LEU A 270 -0.21 -3.74 8.38
CA LEU A 270 -0.47 -3.52 9.81
C LEU A 270 0.73 -2.90 10.54
N THR A 271 1.96 -3.26 10.19
CA THR A 271 3.17 -2.65 10.77
C THR A 271 3.25 -1.15 10.41
N TRP A 272 2.94 -0.79 9.17
CA TRP A 272 2.89 0.60 8.73
C TRP A 272 1.79 1.39 9.46
N LEU A 273 0.59 0.82 9.54
CA LEU A 273 -0.56 1.45 10.20
C LEU A 273 -0.31 1.72 11.68
N ARG A 274 0.38 0.82 12.40
CA ARG A 274 0.73 1.05 13.81
C ARG A 274 1.70 2.21 14.03
N GLY A 275 2.50 2.54 13.05
CA GLY A 275 3.41 3.69 13.08
C GLY A 275 2.85 4.94 12.42
N TRP A 276 1.56 4.94 12.00
CA TRP A 276 0.95 6.07 11.35
C TRP A 276 0.49 7.11 12.37
N PRO A 277 0.89 8.38 12.25
CA PRO A 277 0.45 9.42 13.19
C PRO A 277 -1.04 9.71 13.02
N ASP A 278 -1.71 10.04 14.11
CA ASP A 278 -3.11 10.50 14.17
C ASP A 278 -4.11 9.56 13.44
N LEU A 279 -3.87 8.25 13.53
CA LEU A 279 -4.70 7.22 12.92
C LEU A 279 -5.81 6.75 13.86
N THR A 280 -7.06 6.91 13.45
CA THR A 280 -8.19 6.32 14.17
C THR A 280 -8.44 4.90 13.70
N TRP A 281 -8.33 3.93 14.62
CA TRP A 281 -8.62 2.52 14.33
C TRP A 281 -10.11 2.22 14.45
N ILE A 282 -10.61 1.46 13.50
CA ILE A 282 -11.97 0.96 13.43
C ILE A 282 -11.91 -0.56 13.38
N TRP A 283 -12.48 -1.19 14.40
CA TRP A 283 -12.46 -2.64 14.54
C TRP A 283 -13.74 -3.27 14.03
N THR A 284 -13.63 -4.44 13.41
CA THR A 284 -14.77 -5.25 13.00
C THR A 284 -14.74 -6.61 13.67
N ASP A 285 -15.94 -7.15 13.94
CA ASP A 285 -16.12 -8.53 14.38
C ASP A 285 -15.92 -9.55 13.22
N GLU A 286 -16.22 -10.81 13.51
CA GLU A 286 -16.15 -11.90 12.52
C GLU A 286 -17.13 -11.71 11.36
N ALA A 287 -18.31 -11.16 11.62
CA ALA A 287 -19.33 -10.85 10.61
C ALA A 287 -18.99 -9.60 9.79
N GLY A 288 -17.98 -8.82 10.21
CA GLY A 288 -17.60 -7.56 9.57
C GLY A 288 -18.38 -6.34 10.10
N GLN A 289 -19.11 -6.51 11.19
CA GLN A 289 -19.79 -5.40 11.84
C GLN A 289 -18.79 -4.60 12.67
N LEU A 290 -19.00 -3.29 12.75
CA LEU A 290 -18.13 -2.40 13.48
C LEU A 290 -18.39 -2.54 14.99
N ILE A 291 -17.36 -2.83 15.77
CA ILE A 291 -17.47 -3.12 17.21
C ILE A 291 -16.83 -2.07 18.11
N GLY A 292 -16.09 -1.12 17.57
CA GLY A 292 -15.48 -0.07 18.36
C GLY A 292 -14.38 0.69 17.66
N ARG A 293 -13.82 1.66 18.38
CA ARG A 293 -12.60 2.39 18.03
C ARG A 293 -11.57 2.22 19.15
N GLY A 294 -10.29 2.25 18.83
CA GLY A 294 -9.22 2.19 19.82
C GLY A 294 -7.85 2.07 19.15
N ASP A 295 -6.80 2.33 19.90
CA ASP A 295 -5.43 2.06 19.49
C ASP A 295 -5.03 0.67 19.99
N PRO A 296 -4.58 -0.26 19.13
CA PRO A 296 -4.10 -1.57 19.57
C PRO A 296 -2.88 -1.51 20.50
N ALA A 297 -2.17 -0.39 20.55
CA ALA A 297 -1.09 -0.17 21.49
C ALA A 297 -1.59 0.29 22.87
N ALA A 298 -2.74 0.96 22.95
CA ALA A 298 -3.34 1.36 24.20
C ALA A 298 -3.90 0.16 24.97
N ASP A 299 -4.56 -0.79 24.30
CA ASP A 299 -5.12 -1.99 24.92
C ASP A 299 -4.03 -2.94 25.47
N ALA A 300 -2.84 -2.93 24.88
CA ALA A 300 -1.70 -3.71 25.40
C ALA A 300 -1.00 -3.04 26.61
N ALA A 301 -1.17 -1.74 26.79
CA ALA A 301 -0.60 -0.96 27.89
C ALA A 301 -1.55 -0.86 29.12
N ASP A 302 -2.83 -1.13 28.95
CA ASP A 302 -3.87 -0.94 29.97
C ASP A 302 -3.96 -2.05 31.05
N SER A 303 -2.96 -2.93 31.10
CA SER A 303 -2.74 -3.70 32.36
C SER A 303 -2.23 -2.83 33.51
N ASN A 304 -1.97 -1.52 33.30
CA ASN A 304 -1.52 -0.55 34.30
C ASN A 304 -2.26 0.80 34.21
N GLY A 305 -3.57 0.77 34.09
CA GLY A 305 -4.52 1.84 34.46
C GLY A 305 -4.07 3.30 34.29
N HIS A 306 -3.81 3.81 33.09
CA HIS A 306 -3.75 5.26 32.85
C HIS A 306 -4.13 5.61 31.41
N GLY A 307 -5.23 6.32 31.27
CA GLY A 307 -5.42 7.34 30.23
C GLY A 307 -6.06 6.90 28.92
N LEU A 308 -7.40 6.92 28.88
CA LEU A 308 -8.16 7.12 27.65
C LEU A 308 -7.60 8.33 26.90
N SER A 309 -6.99 8.12 25.72
CA SER A 309 -6.74 9.20 24.79
C SER A 309 -8.07 9.84 24.40
N ALA A 310 -8.12 11.18 24.39
CA ALA A 310 -9.31 11.96 24.11
C ALA A 310 -9.99 11.51 22.81
N PRO A 311 -11.34 11.60 22.73
CA PRO A 311 -12.05 11.26 21.51
C PRO A 311 -11.55 12.17 20.37
N VAL A 312 -10.99 11.59 19.33
CA VAL A 312 -10.75 12.31 18.09
C VAL A 312 -12.13 12.47 17.43
N ASP A 313 -12.72 13.64 17.58
CA ASP A 313 -13.97 14.01 16.92
C ASP A 313 -13.61 14.28 15.44
N GLY A 314 -14.00 13.38 14.54
CA GLY A 314 -13.76 13.50 13.13
C GLY A 314 -15.05 13.46 12.32
N ILE A 315 -15.16 14.32 11.31
CA ILE A 315 -16.37 14.43 10.47
C ILE A 315 -16.71 13.09 9.81
N TRP A 316 -15.71 12.37 9.33
CA TRP A 316 -15.89 11.08 8.70
C TRP A 316 -16.16 9.96 9.69
N PHE A 317 -15.62 10.06 10.89
CA PHE A 317 -15.95 9.12 11.96
C PHE A 317 -17.42 9.26 12.39
N ASP A 318 -17.92 10.48 12.52
CA ASP A 318 -19.34 10.73 12.83
C ASP A 318 -20.27 10.22 11.72
N ARG A 319 -19.90 10.40 10.46
CA ARG A 319 -20.59 9.80 9.30
C ARG A 319 -20.60 8.30 9.35
N LEU A 320 -19.48 7.70 9.69
CA LEU A 320 -19.38 6.26 9.85
C LEU A 320 -20.32 5.77 10.94
N GLN A 321 -20.38 6.45 12.10
CA GLN A 321 -21.33 6.15 13.17
C GLN A 321 -22.79 6.31 12.72
N GLN A 322 -23.08 7.33 11.95
CA GLN A 322 -24.42 7.53 11.38
C GLN A 322 -24.81 6.38 10.45
N LEU A 323 -23.90 5.95 9.58
CA LEU A 323 -24.10 4.79 8.71
C LEU A 323 -24.39 3.52 9.51
N MET A 324 -23.71 3.33 10.66
CA MET A 324 -23.90 2.18 11.55
C MET A 324 -25.25 2.18 12.28
N ARG A 325 -25.78 3.34 12.66
CA ARG A 325 -27.09 3.45 13.38
C ARG A 325 -28.27 3.13 12.48
N ASN A 326 -28.08 3.17 11.16
CA ASN A 326 -29.11 2.91 10.16
C ASN A 326 -29.15 1.44 9.70
N PHE A 327 -28.48 0.55 10.44
CA PHE A 327 -28.46 -0.90 10.31
C PHE A 327 -28.78 -1.58 11.64
#